data_5a99771a1d030bea251bb21959d2522f
#
_entry.id   5a99771a1d030bea251bb21959d2522f
#
_cell.length_a   1.000
_cell.length_b   1.000
_cell.length_c   1.000
_cell.angle_alpha   90.00
_cell.angle_beta   90.00
_cell.angle_gamma   90.00
#
_symmetry.space_group_name_H-M   'P 1'
#
loop_
_entity.id
_entity.type
_entity.pdbx_description
1 polymer ?
#
loop_
_entity_poly.entity_id
_entity_poly.type
_entity_poly.pdbx_seq_one_letter_code
_entity_poly.pdbx_strand_id
1 'polypeptide(L)'
;NKKIIHANQKEINKLIALGSIIDFNNIYSKSHIWGSGVLAEDFINPHRLLPLNKIFRKNYYRSKIHATRGPLSRKILTDLGFTCPEIYGDPGIIVRHFYTPQHQIKKYRIGIIFHQTHQKLIDENLELLNNEGIKIISINREGDSEVENFIDDLHSCHSIFSTSLHGIVIAQAYGIPFQWLKIKHTSIHRDEEFKFKDYFLGINTPPQPPLIIEKINKSTIESMKKFNFQRNNIRDYT
;
A
#
# COMPACT_ATOMS: atom_id res chain seq x y z
N ASN A 1 -19.54 21.79 6.13
CA ASN A 1 -19.22 20.36 5.93
C ASN A 1 -19.17 20.07 4.43
N LYS A 2 -17.96 19.82 3.89
CA LYS A 2 -17.82 19.36 2.50
C LYS A 2 -18.08 17.86 2.48
N LYS A 3 -19.01 17.42 1.66
CA LYS A 3 -19.28 16.00 1.44
C LYS A 3 -18.13 15.40 0.60
N ILE A 4 -17.48 14.36 1.10
CA ILE A 4 -16.51 13.60 0.33
C ILE A 4 -17.30 12.59 -0.51
N ILE A 5 -17.09 12.62 -1.82
CA ILE A 5 -17.67 11.66 -2.76
C ILE A 5 -16.55 10.96 -3.52
N HIS A 6 -16.75 9.70 -3.87
CA HIS A 6 -15.79 8.94 -4.66
C HIS A 6 -15.68 9.55 -6.07
N ALA A 7 -14.47 9.95 -6.46
CA ALA A 7 -14.21 10.53 -7.76
C ALA A 7 -13.89 9.47 -8.81
N ASN A 8 -14.48 9.55 -10.00
CA ASN A 8 -14.12 8.71 -11.12
C ASN A 8 -12.69 9.03 -11.59
N GLN A 9 -11.97 8.05 -12.16
CA GLN A 9 -10.63 8.25 -12.70
C GLN A 9 -10.55 9.35 -13.77
N LYS A 10 -11.63 9.59 -14.51
CA LYS A 10 -11.68 10.63 -15.56
C LYS A 10 -12.00 12.03 -15.03
N GLU A 11 -12.39 12.16 -13.77
CA GLU A 11 -12.69 13.45 -13.17
C GLU A 11 -11.43 14.28 -12.96
N ILE A 12 -11.62 15.59 -13.02
CA ILE A 12 -10.57 16.59 -12.73
C ILE A 12 -10.85 17.23 -11.35
N ASN A 13 -9.86 17.94 -10.78
CA ASN A 13 -9.97 18.63 -9.49
C ASN A 13 -10.30 17.70 -8.31
N LYS A 14 -9.72 16.52 -8.26
CA LYS A 14 -9.89 15.55 -7.17
C LYS A 14 -8.71 15.53 -6.23
N LEU A 15 -8.90 14.97 -5.04
CA LEU A 15 -7.81 14.60 -4.14
C LEU A 15 -7.33 13.18 -4.48
N ILE A 16 -6.02 13.03 -4.68
CA ILE A 16 -5.34 11.76 -4.93
C ILE A 16 -4.43 11.51 -3.73
N ALA A 17 -4.85 10.66 -2.81
CA ALA A 17 -4.19 10.52 -1.53
C ALA A 17 -3.62 9.11 -1.31
N LEU A 18 -4.45 8.11 -1.28
CA LEU A 18 -4.06 6.75 -0.94
C LEU A 18 -3.79 5.90 -2.18
N GLY A 19 -2.73 5.09 -2.13
CA GLY A 19 -2.45 4.11 -3.17
C GLY A 19 -1.30 4.45 -4.11
N SER A 20 -0.95 3.48 -4.95
CA SER A 20 0.03 3.65 -6.02
C SER A 20 -0.70 4.05 -7.31
N ILE A 21 -1.40 5.18 -7.27
CA ILE A 21 -2.32 5.64 -8.32
C ILE A 21 -1.84 6.89 -9.04
N ILE A 22 -0.60 7.30 -8.83
CA ILE A 22 0.00 8.36 -9.64
C ILE A 22 0.31 7.78 -11.01
N ASP A 23 -0.52 8.11 -11.97
CA ASP A 23 -0.39 7.76 -13.38
C ASP A 23 -0.45 9.01 -14.26
N PHE A 24 -0.32 8.82 -15.57
CA PHE A 24 -0.38 9.91 -16.52
C PHE A 24 -1.69 10.71 -16.46
N ASN A 25 -2.82 10.05 -16.25
CA ASN A 25 -4.12 10.75 -16.20
C ASN A 25 -4.23 11.59 -14.94
N ASN A 26 -3.78 11.07 -13.81
CA ASN A 26 -3.86 11.72 -12.52
C ASN A 26 -2.91 12.92 -12.40
N ILE A 27 -1.70 12.87 -12.97
CA ILE A 27 -0.77 14.01 -12.94
C ILE A 27 -1.22 15.17 -13.83
N TYR A 28 -2.09 14.93 -14.80
CA TYR A 28 -2.67 15.94 -15.70
C TYR A 28 -4.19 16.08 -15.56
N SER A 29 -4.68 16.12 -14.33
CA SER A 29 -6.11 16.24 -14.01
C SER A 29 -6.47 17.47 -13.15
N LYS A 30 -5.59 18.45 -13.02
CA LYS A 30 -5.73 19.60 -12.10
C LYS A 30 -6.00 19.21 -10.65
N SER A 31 -5.64 18.00 -10.28
CA SER A 31 -5.94 17.42 -8.97
C SER A 31 -4.91 17.83 -7.92
N HIS A 32 -5.19 17.48 -6.69
CA HIS A 32 -4.26 17.60 -5.58
C HIS A 32 -3.74 16.23 -5.22
N ILE A 33 -2.41 16.05 -5.25
CA ILE A 33 -1.74 14.80 -4.88
C ILE A 33 -1.13 14.97 -3.49
N TRP A 34 -1.52 14.07 -2.57
CA TRP A 34 -1.08 14.11 -1.18
C TRP A 34 -0.78 12.70 -0.66
N GLY A 35 0.50 12.30 -0.68
CA GLY A 35 0.98 11.04 -0.13
C GLY A 35 0.79 9.80 -1.02
N SER A 36 0.15 9.92 -2.17
CA SER A 36 0.11 8.84 -3.17
C SER A 36 1.48 8.61 -3.80
N GLY A 37 1.70 7.42 -4.37
CA GLY A 37 2.93 7.05 -5.06
C GLY A 37 2.71 6.56 -6.48
N VAL A 38 3.81 6.45 -7.23
CA VAL A 38 3.86 5.77 -8.52
C VAL A 38 3.86 4.25 -8.29
N LEU A 39 3.29 3.50 -9.23
CA LEU A 39 3.18 2.05 -9.11
C LEU A 39 4.52 1.34 -9.37
N ALA A 40 5.24 1.79 -10.42
CA ALA A 40 6.51 1.26 -10.86
C ALA A 40 7.30 2.35 -11.58
N GLU A 41 8.62 2.16 -11.72
CA GLU A 41 9.52 3.17 -12.29
C GLU A 41 9.16 3.53 -13.74
N ASP A 42 8.76 2.57 -14.55
CA ASP A 42 8.42 2.75 -15.96
C ASP A 42 6.94 3.10 -16.21
N PHE A 43 6.13 3.21 -15.15
CA PHE A 43 4.68 3.39 -15.27
C PHE A 43 4.28 4.75 -15.87
N ILE A 44 5.11 5.77 -15.68
CA ILE A 44 4.94 7.08 -16.30
C ILE A 44 6.03 7.27 -17.36
N ASN A 45 5.92 6.55 -18.48
CA ASN A 45 6.87 6.68 -19.57
C ASN A 45 6.53 7.90 -20.46
N PRO A 46 7.37 8.98 -20.47
CA PRO A 46 7.14 10.15 -21.29
C PRO A 46 7.31 9.89 -22.79
N HIS A 47 7.98 8.79 -23.16
CA HIS A 47 8.27 8.43 -24.56
C HIS A 47 7.15 7.64 -25.25
N ARG A 48 6.08 7.24 -24.55
CA ARG A 48 4.89 6.75 -25.21
C ARG A 48 4.29 7.90 -25.99
N LEU A 49 4.36 7.81 -27.33
CA LEU A 49 3.79 8.76 -28.29
C LEU A 49 2.38 9.19 -27.84
N LEU A 50 2.32 10.39 -27.30
CA LEU A 50 1.07 10.95 -26.81
C LEU A 50 0.32 11.54 -28.00
N PRO A 51 -0.97 11.23 -28.18
CA PRO A 51 -1.81 11.96 -29.10
C PRO A 51 -1.75 13.47 -28.84
N LEU A 52 -1.77 14.30 -29.88
CA LEU A 52 -1.65 15.77 -29.79
C LEU A 52 -2.57 16.39 -28.72
N ASN A 53 -3.77 15.84 -28.53
CA ASN A 53 -4.71 16.27 -27.48
C ASN A 53 -4.18 16.05 -26.05
N LYS A 54 -3.25 15.13 -25.82
CA LYS A 54 -2.59 14.93 -24.51
C LYS A 54 -1.44 15.92 -24.29
N ILE A 55 -0.80 16.43 -25.36
CA ILE A 55 0.23 17.46 -25.27
C ILE A 55 -0.36 18.78 -24.77
N PHE A 56 -1.56 19.15 -25.22
CA PHE A 56 -2.29 20.31 -24.73
C PHE A 56 -2.69 20.17 -23.24
N ARG A 57 -3.09 18.97 -22.79
CA ARG A 57 -3.35 18.72 -21.37
C ARG A 57 -2.12 18.97 -20.48
N LYS A 58 -0.93 18.66 -20.99
CA LYS A 58 0.32 18.81 -20.26
C LYS A 58 0.56 20.22 -19.72
N ASN A 59 0.12 21.25 -20.43
CA ASN A 59 0.34 22.65 -20.04
C ASN A 59 -0.78 23.24 -19.17
N TYR A 60 -2.02 22.77 -19.32
CA TYR A 60 -3.19 23.38 -18.68
C TYR A 60 -3.75 22.61 -17.47
N TYR A 61 -3.45 21.32 -17.34
CA TYR A 61 -4.11 20.42 -16.38
C TYR A 61 -3.14 19.78 -15.38
N ARG A 62 -1.97 20.39 -15.14
CA ARG A 62 -1.00 19.86 -14.17
C ARG A 62 -1.60 19.82 -12.77
N SER A 63 -1.50 18.67 -12.12
CA SER A 63 -1.89 18.50 -10.74
C SER A 63 -0.89 19.16 -9.79
N LYS A 64 -1.37 19.63 -8.64
CA LYS A 64 -0.53 20.19 -7.59
C LYS A 64 -0.11 19.07 -6.64
N ILE A 65 1.18 18.93 -6.46
CA ILE A 65 1.76 17.90 -5.59
C ILE A 65 2.08 18.53 -4.24
N HIS A 66 1.49 18.01 -3.17
CA HIS A 66 1.71 18.47 -1.80
C HIS A 66 2.64 17.53 -1.03
N ALA A 67 2.58 16.25 -1.30
CA ALA A 67 3.44 15.21 -0.76
C ALA A 67 3.40 14.00 -1.68
N THR A 68 4.42 13.14 -1.60
CA THR A 68 4.46 11.83 -2.24
C THR A 68 4.64 10.73 -1.21
N ARG A 69 4.32 9.48 -1.54
CA ARG A 69 4.57 8.35 -0.66
C ARG A 69 6.06 8.25 -0.27
N GLY A 70 6.95 8.51 -1.21
CA GLY A 70 8.38 8.47 -0.95
C GLY A 70 9.22 9.18 -2.00
N PRO A 71 10.56 9.20 -1.81
CA PRO A 71 11.49 9.93 -2.66
C PRO A 71 11.61 9.36 -4.08
N LEU A 72 11.33 8.09 -4.31
CA LEU A 72 11.38 7.50 -5.65
C LEU A 72 10.24 8.02 -6.52
N SER A 73 9.02 8.09 -5.97
CA SER A 73 7.88 8.72 -6.64
C SER A 73 8.14 10.21 -6.90
N ARG A 74 8.71 10.92 -5.92
CA ARG A 74 9.11 12.32 -6.11
C ARG A 74 10.09 12.48 -7.25
N LYS A 75 11.13 11.65 -7.29
CA LYS A 75 12.15 11.70 -8.36
C LYS A 75 11.51 11.60 -9.74
N ILE A 76 10.65 10.62 -9.97
CA ILE A 76 9.95 10.44 -11.25
C ILE A 76 9.15 11.70 -11.62
N LEU A 77 8.44 12.30 -10.66
CA LEU A 77 7.63 13.50 -10.89
C LEU A 77 8.50 14.74 -11.17
N THR A 78 9.62 14.90 -10.49
CA THR A 78 10.57 16.00 -10.74
C THR A 78 11.26 15.84 -12.10
N ASP A 79 11.62 14.63 -12.50
CA ASP A 79 12.18 14.34 -13.83
C ASP A 79 11.17 14.67 -14.95
N LEU A 80 9.87 14.58 -14.66
CA LEU A 80 8.78 15.03 -15.53
C LEU A 80 8.52 16.57 -15.47
N GLY A 81 9.31 17.29 -14.69
CA GLY A 81 9.23 18.73 -14.53
C GLY A 81 8.12 19.22 -13.61
N PHE A 82 7.61 18.40 -12.70
CA PHE A 82 6.68 18.84 -11.66
C PHE A 82 7.44 19.45 -10.48
N THR A 83 6.87 20.51 -9.90
CA THR A 83 7.32 20.99 -8.59
C THR A 83 6.77 20.03 -7.53
N CYS A 84 7.68 19.40 -6.79
CA CYS A 84 7.32 18.36 -5.82
C CYS A 84 8.12 18.58 -4.54
N PRO A 85 7.49 18.95 -3.41
CA PRO A 85 8.18 19.18 -2.15
C PRO A 85 8.79 17.89 -1.60
N GLU A 86 9.77 18.01 -0.71
CA GLU A 86 10.38 16.88 0.01
C GLU A 86 9.56 16.50 1.25
N ILE A 87 8.28 16.26 1.02
CA ILE A 87 7.32 15.81 2.03
C ILE A 87 6.86 14.43 1.63
N TYR A 88 7.06 13.46 2.52
CA TYR A 88 6.82 12.04 2.26
C TYR A 88 5.90 11.42 3.29
N GLY A 89 5.18 10.39 2.88
CA GLY A 89 4.35 9.55 3.70
C GLY A 89 3.11 9.05 2.97
N ASP A 90 2.65 7.88 3.38
CA ASP A 90 1.36 7.34 2.92
C ASP A 90 0.27 7.78 3.90
N PRO A 91 -0.82 8.41 3.45
CA PRO A 91 -1.90 8.85 4.34
C PRO A 91 -2.55 7.75 5.18
N GLY A 92 -2.41 6.49 4.78
CA GLY A 92 -2.88 5.37 5.59
C GLY A 92 -2.26 5.30 6.98
N ILE A 93 -1.07 5.90 7.19
CA ILE A 93 -0.41 5.88 8.49
C ILE A 93 -1.16 6.66 9.57
N ILE A 94 -1.95 7.66 9.20
CA ILE A 94 -2.71 8.49 10.14
C ILE A 94 -4.07 7.91 10.53
N VAL A 95 -4.48 6.78 9.96
CA VAL A 95 -5.79 6.17 10.23
C VAL A 95 -6.03 5.89 11.71
N ARG A 96 -4.96 5.61 12.46
CA ARG A 96 -5.03 5.40 13.92
C ARG A 96 -5.59 6.58 14.72
N HIS A 97 -5.57 7.79 14.15
CA HIS A 97 -6.13 8.99 14.78
C HIS A 97 -7.65 9.12 14.56
N PHE A 98 -8.20 8.32 13.64
CA PHE A 98 -9.61 8.37 13.26
C PHE A 98 -10.39 7.14 13.71
N TYR A 99 -9.70 6.02 13.96
CA TYR A 99 -10.33 4.79 14.40
C TYR A 99 -9.50 4.08 15.48
N THR A 100 -10.15 3.73 16.58
CA THR A 100 -9.58 2.90 17.65
C THR A 100 -10.20 1.52 17.57
N PRO A 101 -9.40 0.44 17.41
CA PRO A 101 -9.92 -0.92 17.32
C PRO A 101 -10.78 -1.30 18.53
N GLN A 102 -11.92 -1.93 18.27
CA GLN A 102 -12.91 -2.29 19.30
C GLN A 102 -12.40 -3.38 20.23
N HIS A 103 -11.57 -4.30 19.72
CA HIS A 103 -11.05 -5.44 20.45
C HIS A 103 -9.55 -5.39 20.60
N GLN A 104 -9.04 -5.30 21.81
CA GLN A 104 -7.59 -5.31 22.07
C GLN A 104 -7.02 -6.74 22.25
N ILE A 105 -7.87 -7.77 22.21
CA ILE A 105 -7.45 -9.15 22.45
C ILE A 105 -6.83 -9.73 21.17
N LYS A 106 -5.57 -10.13 21.27
CA LYS A 106 -4.86 -10.84 20.20
C LYS A 106 -5.30 -12.30 20.16
N LYS A 107 -6.09 -12.66 19.15
CA LYS A 107 -6.65 -14.02 18.98
C LYS A 107 -5.76 -14.92 18.12
N TYR A 108 -5.04 -14.32 17.18
CA TYR A 108 -4.26 -15.05 16.18
C TYR A 108 -2.78 -14.71 16.34
N ARG A 109 -1.91 -15.73 16.21
CA ARG A 109 -0.47 -15.50 16.20
C ARG A 109 -0.05 -14.75 14.96
N ILE A 110 -0.62 -15.09 13.80
CA ILE A 110 -0.28 -14.53 12.50
C ILE A 110 -1.56 -14.18 11.75
N GLY A 111 -1.57 -12.99 11.16
CA GLY A 111 -2.47 -12.59 10.08
C GLY A 111 -1.75 -12.55 8.75
N ILE A 112 -2.39 -12.99 7.67
CA ILE A 112 -1.85 -12.84 6.32
C ILE A 112 -2.81 -12.00 5.50
N ILE A 113 -2.26 -10.95 4.89
CA ILE A 113 -2.97 -10.09 3.96
C ILE A 113 -2.44 -10.38 2.57
N PHE A 114 -3.28 -10.99 1.74
CA PHE A 114 -2.96 -11.24 0.35
C PHE A 114 -3.47 -10.12 -0.55
N HIS A 115 -2.72 -9.81 -1.59
CA HIS A 115 -3.22 -8.98 -2.68
C HIS A 115 -4.34 -9.73 -3.43
N GLN A 116 -5.31 -8.99 -3.96
CA GLN A 116 -6.47 -9.56 -4.68
C GLN A 116 -6.10 -10.54 -5.80
N THR A 117 -4.94 -10.36 -6.43
CA THR A 117 -4.45 -11.27 -7.48
C THR A 117 -4.07 -12.66 -6.96
N HIS A 118 -3.97 -12.85 -5.65
CA HIS A 118 -3.64 -14.12 -5.02
C HIS A 118 -4.89 -14.91 -4.56
N GLN A 119 -6.09 -14.53 -5.00
CA GLN A 119 -7.33 -15.18 -4.55
C GLN A 119 -7.30 -16.71 -4.77
N LYS A 120 -6.89 -17.14 -5.95
CA LYS A 120 -6.76 -18.58 -6.26
C LYS A 120 -5.84 -19.31 -5.28
N LEU A 121 -4.72 -18.71 -4.92
CA LEU A 121 -3.77 -19.29 -3.96
C LEU A 121 -4.39 -19.39 -2.55
N ILE A 122 -5.22 -18.43 -2.16
CA ILE A 122 -5.94 -18.46 -0.90
C ILE A 122 -6.91 -19.64 -0.90
N ASP A 123 -7.74 -19.74 -1.94
CA ASP A 123 -8.79 -20.75 -2.06
C ASP A 123 -8.21 -22.18 -2.01
N GLU A 124 -7.09 -22.40 -2.70
CA GLU A 124 -6.38 -23.67 -2.74
C GLU A 124 -5.75 -24.07 -1.40
N ASN A 125 -5.51 -23.12 -0.49
CA ASN A 125 -4.82 -23.36 0.80
C ASN A 125 -5.67 -22.98 2.01
N LEU A 126 -6.94 -22.65 1.84
CA LEU A 126 -7.81 -22.11 2.88
C LEU A 126 -7.92 -23.05 4.10
N GLU A 127 -8.14 -24.34 3.86
CA GLU A 127 -8.27 -25.35 4.92
C GLU A 127 -6.96 -25.47 5.72
N LEU A 128 -5.80 -25.52 5.04
CA LEU A 128 -4.51 -25.60 5.70
C LEU A 128 -4.27 -24.36 6.58
N LEU A 129 -4.53 -23.17 6.05
CA LEU A 129 -4.32 -21.91 6.77
C LEU A 129 -5.21 -21.83 8.02
N ASN A 130 -6.48 -22.22 7.90
CA ASN A 130 -7.42 -22.29 9.03
C ASN A 130 -6.99 -23.30 10.09
N ASN A 131 -6.60 -24.51 9.69
CA ASN A 131 -6.14 -25.56 10.60
C ASN A 131 -4.86 -25.17 11.36
N GLU A 132 -4.02 -24.33 10.75
CA GLU A 132 -2.80 -23.81 11.36
C GLU A 132 -3.04 -22.54 12.20
N GLY A 133 -4.29 -22.10 12.34
CA GLY A 133 -4.68 -20.92 13.11
C GLY A 133 -4.20 -19.59 12.51
N ILE A 134 -4.06 -19.54 11.20
CA ILE A 134 -3.70 -18.32 10.46
C ILE A 134 -4.96 -17.53 10.13
N LYS A 135 -4.99 -16.25 10.48
CA LYS A 135 -6.07 -15.35 10.08
C LYS A 135 -5.81 -14.82 8.67
N ILE A 136 -6.70 -15.13 7.74
CA ILE A 136 -6.69 -14.50 6.41
C ILE A 136 -7.48 -13.21 6.50
N ILE A 137 -6.86 -12.11 6.07
CA ILE A 137 -7.45 -10.78 6.11
C ILE A 137 -7.59 -10.28 4.67
N SER A 138 -8.83 -10.09 4.23
CA SER A 138 -9.13 -9.57 2.90
C SER A 138 -8.89 -8.06 2.83
N ILE A 139 -8.29 -7.61 1.73
CA ILE A 139 -8.17 -6.17 1.39
C ILE A 139 -9.32 -5.67 0.52
N ASN A 140 -10.15 -6.58 -0.02
CA ASN A 140 -11.31 -6.24 -0.84
C ASN A 140 -12.49 -5.93 0.08
N ARG A 141 -12.55 -4.68 0.52
CA ARG A 141 -13.58 -4.20 1.42
C ARG A 141 -14.07 -2.85 0.93
N GLU A 142 -15.37 -2.66 0.89
CA GLU A 142 -16.02 -1.44 0.44
C GLU A 142 -16.95 -0.90 1.53
N GLY A 143 -16.86 0.42 1.78
CA GLY A 143 -17.63 1.10 2.82
C GLY A 143 -16.87 1.31 4.11
N ASP A 144 -17.34 2.27 4.90
CA ASP A 144 -16.63 2.71 6.11
C ASP A 144 -16.54 1.61 7.16
N SER A 145 -17.63 0.89 7.42
CA SER A 145 -17.66 -0.24 8.36
C SER A 145 -16.72 -1.38 7.97
N GLU A 146 -16.49 -1.59 6.67
CA GLU A 146 -15.59 -2.62 6.19
C GLU A 146 -14.11 -2.25 6.39
N VAL A 147 -13.79 -0.95 6.33
CA VAL A 147 -12.45 -0.45 6.69
C VAL A 147 -12.19 -0.64 8.17
N GLU A 148 -13.17 -0.36 9.03
CA GLU A 148 -13.10 -0.59 10.47
C GLU A 148 -12.92 -2.08 10.77
N ASN A 149 -13.73 -2.96 10.15
CA ASN A 149 -13.60 -4.41 10.26
C ASN A 149 -12.22 -4.93 9.81
N PHE A 150 -11.65 -4.34 8.75
CA PHE A 150 -10.28 -4.68 8.31
C PHE A 150 -9.25 -4.36 9.39
N ILE A 151 -9.37 -3.20 10.02
CA ILE A 151 -8.47 -2.77 11.08
C ILE A 151 -8.63 -3.66 12.31
N ASP A 152 -9.85 -4.02 12.70
CA ASP A 152 -10.12 -4.93 13.82
C ASP A 152 -9.57 -6.33 13.56
N ASP A 153 -9.76 -6.88 12.37
CA ASP A 153 -9.17 -8.15 11.96
C ASP A 153 -7.65 -8.13 12.07
N LEU A 154 -7.02 -7.07 11.56
CA LEU A 154 -5.59 -6.87 11.62
C LEU A 154 -5.11 -6.75 13.08
N HIS A 155 -5.84 -5.99 13.89
CA HIS A 155 -5.52 -5.81 15.30
C HIS A 155 -5.70 -7.09 16.13
N SER A 156 -6.54 -8.02 15.70
CA SER A 156 -6.70 -9.33 16.34
C SER A 156 -5.48 -10.25 16.21
N CYS A 157 -4.48 -9.88 15.40
CA CYS A 157 -3.27 -10.64 15.16
C CYS A 157 -2.06 -10.09 15.93
N HIS A 158 -1.16 -10.98 16.39
CA HIS A 158 0.11 -10.57 16.98
C HIS A 158 1.09 -10.02 15.97
N SER A 159 1.06 -10.53 14.74
CA SER A 159 1.95 -10.10 13.66
C SER A 159 1.28 -10.29 12.30
N ILE A 160 1.74 -9.54 11.31
CA ILE A 160 1.16 -9.51 9.97
C ILE A 160 2.22 -9.86 8.94
N PHE A 161 1.89 -10.77 8.03
CA PHE A 161 2.58 -10.92 6.75
C PHE A 161 1.70 -10.35 5.64
N SER A 162 2.26 -9.55 4.75
CA SER A 162 1.44 -8.94 3.71
C SER A 162 2.13 -8.92 2.35
N THR A 163 1.41 -9.34 1.31
CA THR A 163 1.78 -9.11 -0.09
C THR A 163 1.25 -7.77 -0.61
N SER A 164 0.48 -7.04 0.21
CA SER A 164 -0.06 -5.71 -0.09
C SER A 164 0.66 -4.62 0.70
N LEU A 165 1.03 -3.53 0.04
CA LEU A 165 1.65 -2.39 0.72
C LEU A 165 0.75 -1.82 1.80
N HIS A 166 -0.55 -1.64 1.52
CA HIS A 166 -1.46 -1.06 2.52
C HIS A 166 -1.66 -1.94 3.74
N GLY A 167 -1.54 -3.26 3.61
CA GLY A 167 -1.49 -4.14 4.78
C GLY A 167 -0.32 -3.82 5.72
N ILE A 168 0.83 -3.45 5.14
CA ILE A 168 2.01 -3.02 5.92
C ILE A 168 1.79 -1.63 6.51
N VAL A 169 1.30 -0.68 5.71
CA VAL A 169 1.06 0.71 6.17
C VAL A 169 0.12 0.73 7.37
N ILE A 170 -0.99 -0.01 7.29
CA ILE A 170 -1.97 -0.06 8.38
C ILE A 170 -1.43 -0.82 9.60
N ALA A 171 -0.72 -1.96 9.38
CA ALA A 171 -0.06 -2.66 10.49
C ALA A 171 0.91 -1.74 11.23
N GLN A 172 1.69 -0.95 10.49
CA GLN A 172 2.61 0.03 11.08
C GLN A 172 1.88 1.14 11.82
N ALA A 173 0.77 1.65 11.27
CA ALA A 173 -0.04 2.68 11.92
C ALA A 173 -0.49 2.26 13.34
N TYR A 174 -0.79 0.99 13.53
CA TYR A 174 -1.23 0.42 14.81
C TYR A 174 -0.13 -0.27 15.60
N GLY A 175 1.12 -0.14 15.21
CA GLY A 175 2.23 -0.73 15.94
C GLY A 175 2.28 -2.26 15.93
N ILE A 176 1.67 -2.89 14.95
CA ILE A 176 1.65 -4.34 14.83
C ILE A 176 2.90 -4.77 14.05
N PRO A 177 3.70 -5.73 14.58
CA PRO A 177 4.83 -6.28 13.85
C PRO A 177 4.41 -6.81 12.48
N PHE A 178 5.16 -6.47 11.45
CA PHE A 178 4.83 -6.89 10.09
C PHE A 178 6.06 -7.33 9.31
N GLN A 179 5.82 -8.14 8.29
CA GLN A 179 6.82 -8.53 7.30
C GLN A 179 6.21 -8.49 5.90
N TRP A 180 6.92 -7.86 4.97
CA TRP A 180 6.57 -7.94 3.56
C TRP A 180 6.76 -9.37 3.06
N LEU A 181 5.68 -9.94 2.50
CA LEU A 181 5.63 -11.28 1.93
C LEU A 181 5.63 -11.17 0.41
N LYS A 182 6.46 -11.96 -0.26
CA LYS A 182 6.48 -12.10 -1.70
C LYS A 182 6.31 -13.57 -2.08
N ILE A 183 5.40 -13.84 -3.00
CA ILE A 183 5.19 -15.20 -3.51
C ILE A 183 5.96 -15.32 -4.81
N LYS A 184 6.88 -16.29 -4.87
CA LYS A 184 7.69 -16.55 -6.04
C LYS A 184 6.78 -16.97 -7.21
N HIS A 185 7.11 -16.53 -8.41
CA HIS A 185 6.36 -16.81 -9.64
C HIS A 185 4.95 -16.22 -9.75
N THR A 186 4.51 -15.38 -8.80
CA THR A 186 3.26 -14.65 -8.86
C THR A 186 3.54 -13.15 -8.85
N SER A 187 4.14 -12.63 -9.91
CA SER A 187 4.37 -11.18 -10.01
C SER A 187 3.03 -10.46 -10.20
N ILE A 188 2.70 -9.56 -9.28
CA ILE A 188 1.49 -8.73 -9.33
C ILE A 188 1.66 -7.63 -10.38
N HIS A 189 2.87 -7.07 -10.45
CA HIS A 189 3.27 -6.01 -11.37
C HIS A 189 4.74 -6.18 -11.75
N ARG A 190 5.15 -5.58 -12.88
CA ARG A 190 6.49 -5.70 -13.43
C ARG A 190 7.60 -5.29 -12.46
N ASP A 191 7.33 -4.31 -11.58
CA ASP A 191 8.23 -3.87 -10.52
C ASP A 191 7.43 -3.65 -9.22
N GLU A 192 6.98 -4.75 -8.63
CA GLU A 192 6.19 -4.68 -7.39
C GLU A 192 7.01 -4.18 -6.18
N GLU A 193 8.34 -4.30 -6.24
CA GLU A 193 9.22 -3.86 -5.16
C GLU A 193 9.32 -2.35 -5.04
N PHE A 194 9.13 -1.64 -6.16
CA PHE A 194 9.24 -0.18 -6.21
C PHE A 194 8.39 0.51 -5.15
N LYS A 195 7.11 0.14 -5.04
CA LYS A 195 6.17 0.76 -4.10
C LYS A 195 6.56 0.54 -2.63
N PHE A 196 7.13 -0.62 -2.30
CA PHE A 196 7.61 -0.91 -0.94
C PHE A 196 8.89 -0.13 -0.63
N LYS A 197 9.86 -0.13 -1.55
CA LYS A 197 11.09 0.66 -1.41
C LYS A 197 10.79 2.15 -1.25
N ASP A 198 9.90 2.68 -2.08
CA ASP A 198 9.47 4.08 -2.04
C ASP A 198 8.85 4.43 -0.68
N TYR A 199 7.96 3.57 -0.16
CA TYR A 199 7.33 3.76 1.14
C TYR A 199 8.35 3.75 2.28
N PHE A 200 9.21 2.73 2.37
CA PHE A 200 10.20 2.63 3.45
C PHE A 200 11.16 3.82 3.45
N LEU A 201 11.64 4.24 2.28
CA LEU A 201 12.46 5.45 2.16
C LEU A 201 11.69 6.70 2.59
N GLY A 202 10.41 6.79 2.25
CA GLY A 202 9.54 7.92 2.60
C GLY A 202 9.35 8.09 4.12
N ILE A 203 9.35 6.99 4.87
CA ILE A 203 9.29 7.01 6.33
C ILE A 203 10.68 6.97 6.99
N ASN A 204 11.73 7.22 6.20
CA ASN A 204 13.12 7.21 6.65
C ASN A 204 13.53 5.89 7.35
N THR A 205 13.06 4.78 6.81
CA THR A 205 13.40 3.43 7.25
C THR A 205 14.12 2.71 6.10
N PRO A 206 15.21 1.99 6.36
CA PRO A 206 15.86 1.19 5.33
C PRO A 206 14.85 0.21 4.71
N PRO A 207 14.82 0.08 3.37
CA PRO A 207 13.96 -0.90 2.71
C PRO A 207 14.24 -2.31 3.24
N GLN A 208 13.21 -2.95 3.77
CA GLN A 208 13.32 -4.33 4.24
C GLN A 208 13.12 -5.30 3.07
N PRO A 209 13.93 -6.37 2.97
CA PRO A 209 13.70 -7.38 1.97
C PRO A 209 12.40 -8.16 2.26
N PRO A 210 11.71 -8.65 1.23
CA PRO A 210 10.57 -9.52 1.43
C PRO A 210 10.98 -10.88 2.00
N LEU A 211 10.10 -11.48 2.78
CA LEU A 211 10.14 -12.93 2.98
C LEU A 211 9.59 -13.57 1.70
N ILE A 212 10.44 -14.30 0.98
CA ILE A 212 10.05 -14.94 -0.28
C ILE A 212 9.61 -16.36 0.02
N ILE A 213 8.39 -16.71 -0.40
CA ILE A 213 7.88 -18.08 -0.33
C ILE A 213 7.54 -18.60 -1.73
N GLU A 214 7.72 -19.88 -1.97
CA GLU A 214 7.39 -20.52 -3.25
C GLU A 214 5.94 -21.01 -3.27
N LYS A 215 5.49 -21.55 -2.16
CA LYS A 215 4.15 -22.12 -1.97
C LYS A 215 3.72 -22.03 -0.51
N ILE A 216 2.43 -22.13 -0.27
CA ILE A 216 1.86 -22.25 1.07
C ILE A 216 1.85 -23.74 1.42
N ASN A 217 2.57 -24.09 2.48
CA ASN A 217 2.56 -25.44 3.06
C ASN A 217 2.94 -25.37 4.55
N LYS A 218 2.86 -26.50 5.25
CA LYS A 218 3.19 -26.56 6.69
C LYS A 218 4.58 -26.03 7.01
N SER A 219 5.60 -26.38 6.21
CA SER A 219 6.99 -25.89 6.41
C SER A 219 7.09 -24.37 6.30
N THR A 220 6.42 -23.78 5.30
CA THR A 220 6.36 -22.33 5.13
C THR A 220 5.66 -21.66 6.31
N ILE A 221 4.54 -22.22 6.77
CA ILE A 221 3.80 -21.68 7.91
C ILE A 221 4.65 -21.76 9.19
N GLU A 222 5.35 -22.87 9.41
CA GLU A 222 6.26 -23.00 10.56
C GLU A 222 7.40 -22.00 10.50
N SER A 223 7.95 -21.72 9.32
CA SER A 223 8.96 -20.68 9.14
C SER A 223 8.39 -19.28 9.47
N MET A 224 7.16 -19.00 9.08
CA MET A 224 6.48 -17.75 9.43
C MET A 224 6.22 -17.65 10.94
N LYS A 225 5.82 -18.75 11.59
CA LYS A 225 5.61 -18.80 13.06
C LYS A 225 6.91 -18.58 13.85
N LYS A 226 8.05 -18.95 13.30
CA LYS A 226 9.39 -18.76 13.89
C LYS A 226 10.06 -17.46 13.48
N PHE A 227 9.43 -16.69 12.60
CA PHE A 227 10.02 -15.45 12.07
C PHE A 227 10.26 -14.45 13.21
N ASN A 228 11.48 -13.95 13.25
CA ASN A 228 11.86 -12.92 14.22
C ASN A 228 11.62 -11.54 13.62
N PHE A 229 10.52 -10.92 14.00
CA PHE A 229 10.20 -9.57 13.56
C PHE A 229 11.20 -8.59 14.16
N GLN A 230 11.92 -7.90 13.32
CA GLN A 230 12.68 -6.74 13.78
C GLN A 230 11.68 -5.75 14.40
N ARG A 231 12.02 -5.19 15.57
CA ARG A 231 11.24 -4.08 16.12
C ARG A 231 11.35 -2.93 15.14
N ASN A 232 10.36 -2.83 14.28
CA ASN A 232 10.20 -1.65 13.45
C ASN A 232 10.04 -0.49 14.42
N ASN A 233 11.01 0.42 14.46
CA ASN A 233 10.94 1.61 15.27
C ASN A 233 9.69 2.37 14.85
N ILE A 234 8.61 2.15 15.61
CA ILE A 234 7.40 2.95 15.49
C ILE A 234 7.85 4.31 15.99
N ARG A 235 8.20 5.19 15.05
CA ARG A 235 8.31 6.60 15.39
C ARG A 235 6.90 7.02 15.76
N ASP A 236 6.75 7.52 16.98
CA ASP A 236 5.53 8.20 17.37
C ASP A 236 5.35 9.37 16.40
N TYR A 237 4.49 9.17 15.43
CA TYR A 237 3.99 10.26 14.57
C TYR A 237 2.96 11.04 15.40
N THR A 238 3.46 11.79 16.40
CA THR A 238 2.69 12.78 17.16
C THR A 238 2.61 14.08 16.41
#